data_8d070b667b3234bef2ccc233db6f2eb7
#
_entry.id   8d070b667b3234bef2ccc233db6f2eb7
#
_cell.length_a   1.000
_cell.length_b   1.000
_cell.length_c   1.000
_cell.angle_alpha   90.00
_cell.angle_beta   90.00
_cell.angle_gamma   90.00
#
_symmetry.space_group_name_H-M   'P 1'
#
loop_
_entity.id
_entity.type
_entity.pdbx_description
1 polymer ?
#
loop_
_entity_poly.entity_id
_entity_poly.type
_entity_poly.pdbx_seq_one_letter_code
_entity_poly.pdbx_strand_id
1 'polypeptide(L)'
;MTLFDAIEFDVRLTKDDQVIIHHDRKVSINPELRQGKSPYVENRELDDLLEMGFCSLEMLLEHPLIQQAVQEQGKVMVIESKRPSYNVKRSGGWFAKNKHDIHIGATMKRVEEVLDQYDIPQQSTVHYAFHKSMKDAARLGSIQRNWSTLLPTIRPFGGRKIHRILASPEFLTTSFARLMRKHQQNASPMMPCAIEYLTTPTNRIPLGKTVGLRGKSLERLTKIRQGFPVYLWPVSAKIEHHVLNAGLSVLTDASDPAMTWLPSGHARWTQPATLPLDETQYMRLKNATKEDHLSVLKSLKNDAAPWMECDRARKRELLAYWKQKWQWNSTVEDLLDFEEKNGSMPWQIVRMIGHRGAGKTKRPVL
;
A
#
# COMPACT_ATOMS: atom_id res chain seq x y z
N MET A 1 -14.77 4.44 -1.66
CA MET A 1 -13.80 4.38 -0.56
C MET A 1 -14.26 3.55 0.66
N THR A 2 -15.52 3.22 0.80
CA THR A 2 -16.04 2.39 1.91
C THR A 2 -15.48 0.96 1.96
N LEU A 3 -14.79 0.53 0.90
CA LEU A 3 -14.32 -0.85 0.76
C LEU A 3 -12.86 -1.06 1.19
N PHE A 4 -12.08 -0.02 1.43
CA PHE A 4 -10.65 -0.12 1.73
C PHE A 4 -10.28 0.68 2.97
N ASP A 5 -9.25 0.21 3.68
CA ASP A 5 -8.62 0.91 4.80
C ASP A 5 -7.59 1.94 4.35
N ALA A 6 -7.15 1.81 3.11
CA ALA A 6 -6.13 2.67 2.53
C ALA A 6 -6.25 2.70 1.02
N ILE A 7 -5.69 3.74 0.43
CA ILE A 7 -5.46 3.83 -1.01
C ILE A 7 -3.97 3.89 -1.29
N GLU A 8 -3.56 3.23 -2.35
CA GLU A 8 -2.23 3.36 -2.90
C GLU A 8 -2.30 4.01 -4.27
N PHE A 9 -1.38 4.91 -4.54
CA PHE A 9 -1.26 5.55 -5.84
C PHE A 9 0.17 5.97 -6.15
N ASP A 10 0.42 6.14 -7.44
CA ASP A 10 1.73 6.44 -8.01
C ASP A 10 1.85 7.92 -8.33
N VAL A 11 2.94 8.56 -7.92
CA VAL A 11 3.20 9.98 -8.20
C VAL A 11 4.46 10.21 -9.00
N ARG A 12 4.44 11.27 -9.82
CA ARG A 12 5.59 11.78 -10.59
C ARG A 12 5.66 13.31 -10.48
N LEU A 13 6.86 13.85 -10.62
CA LEU A 13 7.03 15.28 -10.82
C LEU A 13 6.92 15.63 -12.30
N THR A 14 6.22 16.71 -12.59
CA THR A 14 6.17 17.37 -13.87
C THR A 14 7.46 18.17 -14.14
N LYS A 15 7.57 18.82 -15.30
CA LYS A 15 8.72 19.66 -15.64
C LYS A 15 8.83 20.88 -14.71
N ASP A 16 7.71 21.43 -14.31
CA ASP A 16 7.52 22.57 -13.39
C ASP A 16 7.39 22.17 -11.92
N ASP A 17 7.87 20.97 -11.55
CA ASP A 17 7.92 20.43 -10.18
C ASP A 17 6.56 20.31 -9.49
N GLN A 18 5.46 20.11 -10.23
CA GLN A 18 4.17 19.79 -9.69
C GLN A 18 3.96 18.27 -9.58
N VAL A 19 3.02 17.84 -8.72
CA VAL A 19 2.77 16.41 -8.49
C VAL A 19 1.60 15.94 -9.32
N ILE A 20 1.85 14.97 -10.20
CA ILE A 20 0.84 14.29 -11.00
C ILE A 20 0.66 12.84 -10.57
N ILE A 21 -0.58 12.36 -10.52
CA ILE A 21 -0.89 10.96 -10.23
C ILE A 21 -0.81 10.15 -11.50
N HIS A 22 0.30 9.44 -11.69
CA HIS A 22 0.50 8.63 -12.88
C HIS A 22 1.55 7.53 -12.69
N HIS A 23 1.20 6.31 -13.11
CA HIS A 23 2.11 5.16 -12.98
C HIS A 23 3.19 5.15 -14.05
N ASP A 24 2.84 5.32 -15.32
CA ASP A 24 3.74 5.07 -16.43
C ASP A 24 4.70 6.24 -16.67
N ARG A 25 5.84 5.97 -17.29
CA ARG A 25 6.84 6.99 -17.62
C ARG A 25 6.38 7.90 -18.75
N LYS A 26 5.52 7.36 -19.60
CA LYS A 26 5.00 8.05 -20.77
C LYS A 26 3.52 8.30 -20.60
N VAL A 27 3.10 9.43 -21.09
CA VAL A 27 1.68 9.65 -21.34
C VAL A 27 1.28 8.70 -22.48
N SER A 28 0.46 7.70 -22.14
CA SER A 28 -0.03 6.70 -23.09
C SER A 28 -1.20 7.28 -23.85
N ILE A 29 -0.95 8.08 -24.88
CA ILE A 29 -2.02 8.76 -25.58
C ILE A 29 -1.78 8.71 -27.07
N ASN A 30 -2.88 8.75 -27.82
CA ASN A 30 -2.91 8.99 -29.25
C ASN A 30 -1.89 10.07 -29.62
N PRO A 31 -0.98 9.79 -30.58
CA PRO A 31 0.01 10.76 -31.05
C PRO A 31 -0.57 12.15 -31.39
N GLU A 32 -1.80 12.20 -31.86
CA GLU A 32 -2.52 13.44 -32.18
C GLU A 32 -2.73 14.33 -30.96
N LEU A 33 -3.07 13.75 -29.80
CA LEU A 33 -3.25 14.49 -28.54
C LEU A 33 -1.92 14.97 -27.93
N ARG A 34 -0.78 14.46 -28.37
CA ARG A 34 0.53 14.91 -27.89
C ARG A 34 0.97 16.24 -28.50
N GLN A 35 0.37 16.68 -29.59
CA GLN A 35 0.68 17.96 -30.25
C GLN A 35 2.20 18.16 -30.48
N GLY A 36 2.93 17.12 -30.84
CA GLY A 36 4.38 17.18 -31.01
C GLY A 36 5.22 17.29 -29.73
N LYS A 37 4.58 17.41 -28.54
CA LYS A 37 5.29 17.51 -27.25
C LYS A 37 5.87 16.16 -26.79
N SER A 38 6.77 16.18 -25.81
CA SER A 38 7.43 15.00 -25.26
C SER A 38 6.43 13.95 -24.74
N PRO A 39 6.67 12.65 -24.99
CA PRO A 39 5.82 11.61 -24.39
C PRO A 39 6.10 11.37 -22.89
N TYR A 40 7.15 11.95 -22.33
CA TYR A 40 7.53 11.72 -20.93
C TYR A 40 6.91 12.74 -20.01
N VAL A 41 6.35 12.27 -18.89
CA VAL A 41 5.68 13.10 -17.87
C VAL A 41 6.62 14.20 -17.36
N GLU A 42 7.85 13.84 -17.01
CA GLU A 42 8.83 14.76 -16.43
C GLU A 42 9.37 15.83 -17.41
N ASN A 43 8.95 15.80 -18.66
CA ASN A 43 9.25 16.81 -19.68
C ASN A 43 8.01 17.67 -20.01
N ARG A 44 6.90 17.51 -19.30
CA ARG A 44 5.66 18.26 -19.48
C ARG A 44 5.36 19.11 -18.27
N GLU A 45 4.74 20.23 -18.47
CA GLU A 45 4.18 21.07 -17.43
C GLU A 45 2.84 20.50 -16.95
N LEU A 46 2.42 20.87 -15.74
CA LEU A 46 1.17 20.35 -15.16
C LEU A 46 -0.03 20.64 -16.05
N ASP A 47 -0.17 21.88 -16.53
CA ASP A 47 -1.32 22.30 -17.34
C ASP A 47 -1.47 21.43 -18.59
N ASP A 48 -0.37 21.12 -19.28
CA ASP A 48 -0.38 20.20 -20.41
C ASP A 48 -0.98 18.83 -20.08
N LEU A 49 -0.73 18.35 -18.87
CA LEU A 49 -1.21 17.04 -18.41
C LEU A 49 -2.67 17.09 -17.96
N LEU A 50 -3.08 18.21 -17.34
CA LEU A 50 -4.47 18.43 -16.94
C LEU A 50 -5.38 18.54 -18.18
N GLU A 51 -4.96 19.27 -19.22
CA GLU A 51 -5.67 19.33 -20.51
C GLU A 51 -5.87 17.94 -21.16
N MET A 52 -4.94 17.01 -20.88
CA MET A 52 -5.01 15.62 -21.33
C MET A 52 -5.87 14.72 -20.42
N GLY A 53 -6.48 15.26 -19.38
CA GLY A 53 -7.33 14.53 -18.44
C GLY A 53 -6.58 13.78 -17.32
N PHE A 54 -5.31 14.12 -17.06
CA PHE A 54 -4.60 13.59 -15.91
C PHE A 54 -5.03 14.31 -14.62
N CYS A 55 -4.81 13.69 -13.47
CA CYS A 55 -5.18 14.20 -12.16
C CYS A 55 -3.92 14.62 -11.39
N SER A 56 -3.89 15.83 -10.85
CA SER A 56 -2.86 16.25 -9.90
C SER A 56 -3.13 15.70 -8.51
N LEU A 57 -2.13 15.80 -7.60
CA LEU A 57 -2.32 15.43 -6.20
C LEU A 57 -3.30 16.38 -5.51
N GLU A 58 -3.24 17.67 -5.82
CA GLU A 58 -4.16 18.68 -5.30
C GLU A 58 -5.61 18.33 -5.65
N MET A 59 -5.91 18.04 -6.93
CA MET A 59 -7.25 17.63 -7.38
C MET A 59 -7.76 16.38 -6.64
N LEU A 60 -6.88 15.42 -6.33
CA LEU A 60 -7.26 14.26 -5.51
C LEU A 60 -7.63 14.68 -4.10
N LEU A 61 -6.83 15.56 -3.48
CA LEU A 61 -7.02 15.98 -2.09
C LEU A 61 -8.20 16.95 -1.92
N GLU A 62 -8.56 17.70 -2.95
CA GLU A 62 -9.76 18.55 -2.98
C GLU A 62 -11.05 17.73 -2.95
N HIS A 63 -10.99 16.45 -3.32
CA HIS A 63 -12.19 15.64 -3.37
C HIS A 63 -12.71 15.33 -1.95
N PRO A 64 -13.97 15.73 -1.61
CA PRO A 64 -14.51 15.63 -0.24
C PRO A 64 -14.45 14.21 0.36
N LEU A 65 -14.68 13.17 -0.45
CA LEU A 65 -14.59 11.78 0.01
C LEU A 65 -13.15 11.34 0.36
N ILE A 66 -12.14 11.98 -0.21
CA ILE A 66 -10.74 11.70 0.12
C ILE A 66 -10.40 12.36 1.46
N GLN A 67 -10.76 13.63 1.62
CA GLN A 67 -10.56 14.35 2.89
C GLN A 67 -11.26 13.62 4.03
N GLN A 68 -12.55 13.34 3.90
CA GLN A 68 -13.30 12.57 4.89
C GLN A 68 -12.64 11.22 5.21
N ALA A 69 -12.21 10.49 4.20
CA ALA A 69 -11.62 9.17 4.39
C ALA A 69 -10.32 9.22 5.22
N VAL A 70 -9.48 10.21 5.00
CA VAL A 70 -8.16 10.29 5.64
C VAL A 70 -8.21 11.04 6.97
N GLN A 71 -8.93 12.16 7.04
CA GLN A 71 -9.01 12.99 8.23
C GLN A 71 -9.99 12.44 9.28
N GLU A 72 -11.16 11.93 8.85
CA GLU A 72 -12.22 11.52 9.77
C GLU A 72 -12.29 10.00 9.97
N GLN A 73 -11.99 9.19 8.94
CA GLN A 73 -12.14 7.73 9.00
C GLN A 73 -10.82 6.98 9.29
N GLY A 74 -9.71 7.68 9.50
CA GLY A 74 -8.41 7.09 9.82
C GLY A 74 -7.79 6.24 8.70
N LYS A 75 -8.20 6.46 7.44
CA LYS A 75 -7.65 5.74 6.29
C LYS A 75 -6.27 6.26 5.92
N VAL A 76 -5.46 5.37 5.35
CA VAL A 76 -4.05 5.64 5.04
C VAL A 76 -3.85 5.89 3.55
N MET A 77 -2.95 6.81 3.22
CA MET A 77 -2.41 7.00 1.88
C MET A 77 -1.03 6.36 1.76
N VAL A 78 -0.88 5.46 0.81
CA VAL A 78 0.38 4.80 0.48
C VAL A 78 0.85 5.33 -0.87
N ILE A 79 1.94 6.11 -0.88
CA ILE A 79 2.32 6.95 -2.01
C ILE A 79 3.60 6.45 -2.64
N GLU A 80 3.52 5.91 -3.89
CA GLU A 80 4.70 5.45 -4.60
C GLU A 80 5.34 6.57 -5.42
N SER A 81 6.52 7.04 -5.00
CA SER A 81 7.32 7.97 -5.77
C SER A 81 8.02 7.25 -6.93
N LYS A 82 7.62 7.57 -8.16
CA LYS A 82 8.18 6.95 -9.35
C LYS A 82 9.53 7.57 -9.75
N ARG A 83 10.43 6.72 -10.24
CA ARG A 83 11.69 7.18 -10.80
C ARG A 83 11.45 7.86 -12.14
N PRO A 84 12.25 8.90 -12.49
CA PRO A 84 12.15 9.54 -13.78
C PRO A 84 12.51 8.56 -14.90
N SER A 85 12.03 8.83 -16.09
CA SER A 85 12.46 8.09 -17.28
C SER A 85 13.95 8.32 -17.53
N TYR A 86 14.68 7.29 -17.98
CA TYR A 86 16.09 7.43 -18.36
C TYR A 86 16.31 8.41 -19.54
N ASN A 87 15.27 8.66 -20.31
CA ASN A 87 15.31 9.52 -21.48
C ASN A 87 15.03 10.99 -21.17
N VAL A 88 14.81 11.34 -19.90
CA VAL A 88 14.61 12.74 -19.51
C VAL A 88 15.90 13.33 -18.92
N LYS A 89 16.14 14.62 -19.17
CA LYS A 89 17.35 15.32 -18.70
C LYS A 89 17.50 15.24 -17.17
N ARG A 90 16.40 15.30 -16.44
CA ARG A 90 16.32 15.22 -14.98
C ARG A 90 16.88 13.90 -14.42
N SER A 91 16.75 12.80 -15.15
CA SER A 91 17.24 11.49 -14.73
C SER A 91 18.77 11.38 -14.69
N GLY A 92 19.46 12.14 -15.52
CA GLY A 92 20.92 12.03 -15.71
C GLY A 92 21.38 10.73 -16.35
N GLY A 93 20.46 9.92 -16.89
CA GLY A 93 20.76 8.67 -17.59
C GLY A 93 20.92 7.45 -16.68
N TRP A 94 21.44 6.36 -17.25
CA TRP A 94 21.50 5.05 -16.59
C TRP A 94 22.46 4.98 -15.38
N PHE A 95 23.52 5.77 -15.39
CA PHE A 95 24.59 5.72 -14.38
C PHE A 95 24.48 6.79 -13.29
N ALA A 96 23.49 7.67 -13.37
CA ALA A 96 23.33 8.79 -12.44
C ALA A 96 22.55 8.42 -11.17
N LYS A 97 23.12 7.54 -10.33
CA LYS A 97 22.50 7.08 -9.09
C LYS A 97 22.06 8.24 -8.18
N ASN A 98 22.93 9.21 -7.97
CA ASN A 98 22.65 10.35 -7.09
C ASN A 98 21.50 11.23 -7.60
N LYS A 99 21.33 11.36 -8.93
CA LYS A 99 20.23 12.13 -9.50
C LYS A 99 18.87 11.48 -9.26
N HIS A 100 18.83 10.14 -9.18
CA HIS A 100 17.60 9.44 -8.79
C HIS A 100 17.26 9.64 -7.32
N ASP A 101 18.26 9.66 -6.43
CA ASP A 101 18.08 9.96 -5.02
C ASP A 101 17.54 11.40 -4.85
N ILE A 102 18.13 12.36 -5.55
CA ILE A 102 17.68 13.77 -5.57
C ILE A 102 16.24 13.87 -6.10
N HIS A 103 15.94 13.22 -7.24
CA HIS A 103 14.60 13.30 -7.84
C HIS A 103 13.52 12.71 -6.92
N ILE A 104 13.77 11.52 -6.33
CA ILE A 104 12.82 10.90 -5.42
C ILE A 104 12.65 11.76 -4.16
N GLY A 105 13.74 12.30 -3.61
CA GLY A 105 13.68 13.23 -2.49
C GLY A 105 12.87 14.49 -2.81
N ALA A 106 13.09 15.08 -3.99
CA ALA A 106 12.30 16.23 -4.45
C ALA A 106 10.81 15.89 -4.64
N THR A 107 10.51 14.70 -5.21
CA THR A 107 9.13 14.23 -5.36
C THR A 107 8.45 14.08 -4.00
N MET A 108 9.11 13.42 -3.05
CA MET A 108 8.57 13.21 -1.70
C MET A 108 8.34 14.56 -1.00
N LYS A 109 9.32 15.47 -1.09
CA LYS A 109 9.21 16.82 -0.49
C LYS A 109 8.01 17.58 -1.06
N ARG A 110 7.86 17.61 -2.38
CA ARG A 110 6.73 18.31 -3.00
C ARG A 110 5.38 17.67 -2.61
N VAL A 111 5.34 16.35 -2.49
CA VAL A 111 4.15 15.65 -1.99
C VAL A 111 3.85 16.06 -0.53
N GLU A 112 4.86 16.12 0.36
CA GLU A 112 4.65 16.59 1.74
C GLU A 112 4.10 18.01 1.79
N GLU A 113 4.67 18.93 1.00
CA GLU A 113 4.19 20.32 0.92
C GLU A 113 2.72 20.39 0.54
N VAL A 114 2.28 19.57 -0.42
CA VAL A 114 0.87 19.50 -0.82
C VAL A 114 0.01 18.85 0.28
N LEU A 115 0.45 17.75 0.88
CA LEU A 115 -0.28 17.09 1.96
C LEU A 115 -0.48 18.00 3.18
N ASP A 116 0.52 18.83 3.49
CA ASP A 116 0.46 19.78 4.61
C ASP A 116 -0.52 20.94 4.33
N GLN A 117 -0.66 21.37 3.07
CA GLN A 117 -1.66 22.38 2.68
C GLN A 117 -3.11 21.91 2.88
N TYR A 118 -3.34 20.60 2.88
CA TYR A 118 -4.66 19.99 3.09
C TYR A 118 -4.82 19.35 4.48
N ASP A 119 -3.96 19.68 5.43
CA ASP A 119 -3.99 19.18 6.82
C ASP A 119 -4.04 17.64 6.93
N ILE A 120 -3.43 16.93 5.98
CA ILE A 120 -3.41 15.46 5.99
C ILE A 120 -2.51 14.97 7.14
N PRO A 121 -3.03 14.15 8.08
CA PRO A 121 -2.27 13.70 9.24
C PRO A 121 -0.98 12.97 8.85
N GLN A 122 0.13 13.29 9.54
CA GLN A 122 1.47 12.78 9.20
C GLN A 122 1.54 11.25 9.25
N GLN A 123 0.90 10.65 10.27
CA GLN A 123 0.87 9.21 10.47
C GLN A 123 -0.16 8.46 9.60
N SER A 124 -0.99 9.19 8.85
CA SER A 124 -1.91 8.60 7.85
C SER A 124 -1.28 8.46 6.47
N THR A 125 0.03 8.72 6.33
CA THR A 125 0.73 8.65 5.05
C THR A 125 2.04 7.91 5.15
N VAL A 126 2.43 7.23 4.06
CA VAL A 126 3.75 6.63 3.90
C VAL A 126 4.22 6.75 2.46
N HIS A 127 5.43 7.26 2.28
CA HIS A 127 6.12 7.26 1.00
C HIS A 127 6.86 5.95 0.78
N TYR A 128 6.84 5.41 -0.43
CA TYR A 128 7.75 4.35 -0.80
C TYR A 128 8.18 4.40 -2.27
N ALA A 129 9.20 3.68 -2.62
CA ALA A 129 9.62 3.48 -4.00
C ALA A 129 10.42 2.18 -4.14
N PHE A 130 10.43 1.60 -5.34
CA PHE A 130 11.40 0.57 -5.74
C PHE A 130 12.79 1.18 -5.89
N HIS A 131 13.33 1.73 -4.81
CA HIS A 131 14.59 2.46 -4.80
C HIS A 131 15.47 2.05 -3.64
N LYS A 132 16.67 1.52 -3.95
CA LYS A 132 17.57 0.96 -2.93
C LYS A 132 18.05 1.98 -1.90
N SER A 133 18.21 3.25 -2.33
CA SER A 133 18.74 4.35 -1.51
C SER A 133 17.62 5.27 -0.99
N MET A 134 16.46 4.69 -0.57
CA MET A 134 15.35 5.50 -0.03
C MET A 134 15.77 6.36 1.17
N LYS A 135 16.67 5.86 2.03
CA LYS A 135 17.21 6.63 3.16
C LYS A 135 17.94 7.90 2.69
N ASP A 136 18.74 7.80 1.63
CA ASP A 136 19.46 8.95 1.09
C ASP A 136 18.48 9.92 0.42
N ALA A 137 17.50 9.41 -0.32
CA ALA A 137 16.46 10.23 -0.93
C ALA A 137 15.64 10.99 0.14
N ALA A 138 15.21 10.32 1.19
CA ALA A 138 14.49 10.94 2.30
C ALA A 138 15.33 12.03 3.00
N ARG A 139 16.61 11.76 3.24
CA ARG A 139 17.53 12.75 3.81
C ARG A 139 17.71 13.97 2.91
N LEU A 140 17.89 13.75 1.59
CA LEU A 140 18.05 14.84 0.62
C LEU A 140 16.78 15.69 0.47
N GLY A 141 15.61 15.08 0.57
CA GLY A 141 14.32 15.78 0.58
C GLY A 141 13.95 16.38 1.95
N SER A 142 14.72 16.09 3.01
CA SER A 142 14.38 16.48 4.40
C SER A 142 13.00 16.00 4.83
N ILE A 143 12.65 14.76 4.46
CA ILE A 143 11.33 14.18 4.64
C ILE A 143 11.01 13.96 6.11
N GLN A 144 9.84 14.41 6.55
CA GLN A 144 9.34 14.30 7.92
C GLN A 144 8.29 13.19 8.06
N ARG A 145 7.55 12.90 6.98
CA ARG A 145 6.54 11.83 6.98
C ARG A 145 7.18 10.45 6.88
N ASN A 146 6.39 9.42 7.17
CA ASN A 146 6.85 8.04 7.08
C ASN A 146 7.32 7.67 5.68
N TRP A 147 8.37 6.87 5.61
CA TRP A 147 8.86 6.33 4.34
C TRP A 147 9.33 4.88 4.48
N SER A 148 9.38 4.16 3.37
CA SER A 148 9.82 2.78 3.30
C SER A 148 10.48 2.46 1.95
N THR A 149 11.14 1.31 1.86
CA THR A 149 11.72 0.79 0.60
C THR A 149 10.85 -0.33 0.06
N LEU A 150 10.25 -0.15 -1.11
CA LEU A 150 9.46 -1.19 -1.76
C LEU A 150 10.38 -2.28 -2.36
N LEU A 151 10.10 -3.52 -2.02
CA LEU A 151 10.92 -4.68 -2.38
C LEU A 151 10.24 -5.56 -3.44
N PRO A 152 11.00 -6.17 -4.36
CA PRO A 152 12.47 -6.14 -4.51
C PRO A 152 12.98 -4.85 -5.16
N THR A 153 14.23 -4.49 -4.87
CA THR A 153 14.83 -3.28 -5.47
C THR A 153 15.50 -3.52 -6.81
N ILE A 154 15.52 -4.74 -7.29
CA ILE A 154 16.07 -5.11 -8.61
C ILE A 154 15.23 -4.51 -9.73
N ARG A 155 15.89 -3.92 -10.69
CA ARG A 155 15.27 -3.33 -11.90
C ARG A 155 15.47 -4.21 -13.13
N PRO A 156 14.48 -4.28 -14.00
CA PRO A 156 13.13 -3.72 -13.87
C PRO A 156 12.21 -4.71 -13.16
N PHE A 157 11.77 -4.46 -11.93
CA PHE A 157 10.72 -5.27 -11.30
C PHE A 157 9.34 -4.68 -11.64
N GLY A 158 8.35 -5.54 -11.91
CA GLY A 158 7.01 -5.10 -12.27
C GLY A 158 6.07 -6.24 -12.65
N GLY A 159 4.95 -5.90 -13.30
CA GLY A 159 3.89 -6.86 -13.64
C GLY A 159 4.24 -7.93 -14.67
N ARG A 160 5.32 -7.76 -15.47
CA ARG A 160 5.72 -8.75 -16.48
C ARG A 160 6.42 -9.95 -15.86
N LYS A 161 6.09 -11.17 -16.32
CA LYS A 161 6.69 -12.43 -15.82
C LYS A 161 8.22 -12.43 -15.91
N ILE A 162 8.79 -11.88 -16.98
CA ILE A 162 10.25 -11.80 -17.15
C ILE A 162 10.93 -11.00 -16.03
N HIS A 163 10.34 -9.90 -15.59
CA HIS A 163 10.88 -9.09 -14.50
C HIS A 163 10.89 -9.85 -13.17
N ARG A 164 9.90 -10.70 -12.95
CA ARG A 164 9.80 -11.55 -11.75
C ARG A 164 10.83 -12.68 -11.76
N ILE A 165 11.11 -13.26 -12.94
CA ILE A 165 12.16 -14.25 -13.12
C ILE A 165 13.54 -13.61 -12.86
N LEU A 166 13.80 -12.42 -13.40
CA LEU A 166 15.04 -11.70 -13.18
C LEU A 166 15.30 -11.32 -11.72
N ALA A 167 14.24 -11.16 -10.92
CA ALA A 167 14.35 -10.91 -9.48
C ALA A 167 14.55 -12.18 -8.63
N SER A 168 14.48 -13.37 -9.24
CA SER A 168 14.63 -14.65 -8.52
C SER A 168 15.88 -14.74 -7.66
N PRO A 169 17.07 -14.26 -8.06
CA PRO A 169 18.25 -14.28 -7.20
C PRO A 169 18.05 -13.49 -5.89
N GLU A 170 17.36 -12.34 -5.93
CA GLU A 170 17.08 -11.58 -4.69
C GLU A 170 16.15 -12.33 -3.75
N PHE A 171 15.11 -12.97 -4.27
CA PHE A 171 14.22 -13.81 -3.46
C PHE A 171 14.93 -15.02 -2.84
N LEU A 172 15.94 -15.58 -3.52
CA LEU A 172 16.70 -16.72 -3.07
C LEU A 172 17.76 -16.35 -2.02
N THR A 173 18.44 -15.23 -2.22
CA THR A 173 19.64 -14.89 -1.43
C THR A 173 19.37 -13.97 -0.25
N THR A 174 18.21 -13.30 -0.23
CA THR A 174 17.89 -12.33 0.82
C THR A 174 16.81 -12.87 1.75
N SER A 175 17.17 -13.14 3.00
CA SER A 175 16.19 -13.63 3.98
C SER A 175 15.17 -12.54 4.35
N PHE A 176 13.91 -12.95 4.49
CA PHE A 176 12.82 -12.08 4.93
C PHE A 176 13.13 -11.37 6.25
N ALA A 177 13.71 -12.09 7.21
CA ALA A 177 14.13 -11.53 8.51
C ALA A 177 15.18 -10.42 8.36
N ARG A 178 16.11 -10.54 7.41
CA ARG A 178 17.11 -9.49 7.13
C ARG A 178 16.45 -8.24 6.54
N LEU A 179 15.54 -8.42 5.61
CA LEU A 179 14.79 -7.32 4.99
C LEU A 179 14.00 -6.55 6.03
N MET A 180 13.28 -7.27 6.89
CA MET A 180 12.48 -6.68 7.96
C MET A 180 13.34 -5.91 8.96
N ARG A 181 14.45 -6.49 9.45
CA ARG A 181 15.39 -5.79 10.35
C ARG A 181 15.93 -4.51 9.72
N LYS A 182 16.21 -4.50 8.42
CA LYS A 182 16.64 -3.27 7.72
C LYS A 182 15.58 -2.18 7.75
N HIS A 183 14.29 -2.54 7.59
CA HIS A 183 13.20 -1.57 7.69
C HIS A 183 13.06 -1.04 9.12
N GLN A 184 13.14 -1.91 10.12
CA GLN A 184 13.14 -1.51 11.54
C GLN A 184 14.32 -0.58 11.88
N GLN A 185 15.53 -0.87 11.40
CA GLN A 185 16.71 -0.01 11.58
C GLN A 185 16.58 1.35 10.91
N ASN A 186 15.78 1.44 9.86
CA ASN A 186 15.47 2.70 9.18
C ASN A 186 14.26 3.42 9.78
N ALA A 187 13.70 2.93 10.89
CA ALA A 187 12.46 3.43 11.49
C ALA A 187 11.27 3.46 10.51
N SER A 188 11.28 2.62 9.48
CA SER A 188 10.13 2.49 8.57
C SER A 188 8.94 1.91 9.32
N PRO A 189 7.72 2.45 9.15
CA PRO A 189 6.53 1.98 9.85
C PRO A 189 6.09 0.58 9.37
N MET A 190 6.47 0.21 8.16
CA MET A 190 6.09 -1.06 7.54
C MET A 190 7.10 -1.50 6.47
N MET A 191 7.03 -2.75 6.04
CA MET A 191 7.80 -3.31 4.93
C MET A 191 6.88 -3.64 3.75
N PRO A 192 6.88 -2.84 2.66
CA PRO A 192 6.16 -3.18 1.45
C PRO A 192 7.00 -4.13 0.60
N CYS A 193 6.45 -5.26 0.23
CA CYS A 193 7.18 -6.24 -0.57
C CYS A 193 6.30 -7.06 -1.52
N ALA A 194 6.95 -7.63 -2.53
CA ALA A 194 6.30 -8.51 -3.47
C ALA A 194 5.88 -9.83 -2.80
N ILE A 195 4.70 -10.33 -3.18
CA ILE A 195 4.13 -11.60 -2.67
C ILE A 195 5.05 -12.80 -2.89
N GLU A 196 5.93 -12.73 -3.86
CA GLU A 196 6.89 -13.78 -4.20
C GLU A 196 7.83 -14.13 -3.03
N TYR A 197 8.09 -13.21 -2.11
CA TYR A 197 8.84 -13.53 -0.88
C TYR A 197 8.16 -14.59 0.00
N LEU A 198 6.85 -14.81 -0.18
CA LEU A 198 6.05 -15.72 0.65
C LEU A 198 5.42 -16.89 -0.11
N THR A 199 5.36 -16.84 -1.45
CA THR A 199 4.55 -17.79 -2.23
C THR A 199 5.28 -18.51 -3.37
N THR A 200 6.50 -18.14 -3.71
CA THR A 200 7.21 -18.72 -4.87
C THR A 200 7.81 -20.10 -4.57
N PRO A 201 8.17 -20.89 -5.62
CA PRO A 201 8.96 -22.10 -5.48
C PRO A 201 10.30 -21.88 -4.74
N THR A 202 10.81 -20.64 -4.75
CA THR A 202 11.98 -20.22 -3.99
C THR A 202 11.85 -20.52 -2.49
N ASN A 203 10.63 -20.50 -1.95
CA ASN A 203 10.37 -20.93 -0.58
C ASN A 203 10.57 -22.42 -0.34
N ARG A 204 10.72 -23.22 -1.39
CA ARG A 204 10.96 -24.67 -1.34
C ARG A 204 12.45 -25.02 -1.50
N ILE A 205 13.26 -24.08 -1.95
CA ILE A 205 14.70 -24.28 -2.10
C ILE A 205 15.36 -24.04 -0.75
N PRO A 206 16.12 -25.00 -0.19
CA PRO A 206 16.58 -24.95 1.20
C PRO A 206 17.79 -24.04 1.45
N LEU A 207 17.86 -22.88 0.79
CA LEU A 207 18.92 -21.89 1.02
C LEU A 207 18.68 -21.00 2.26
N GLY A 208 17.77 -21.42 3.15
CA GLY A 208 17.45 -20.73 4.39
C GLY A 208 16.14 -21.18 5.02
N LYS A 209 15.81 -20.64 6.20
CA LYS A 209 14.52 -20.89 6.84
C LYS A 209 13.41 -20.19 6.05
N THR A 210 12.65 -20.96 5.29
CA THR A 210 11.56 -20.43 4.46
C THR A 210 10.40 -19.93 5.33
N VAL A 211 9.88 -18.77 4.99
CA VAL A 211 8.63 -18.18 5.53
C VAL A 211 7.51 -18.31 4.49
N GLY A 212 6.26 -18.30 4.92
CA GLY A 212 5.14 -18.44 4.00
C GLY A 212 3.79 -18.23 4.68
N LEU A 213 2.70 -18.47 3.97
CA LEU A 213 1.35 -18.14 4.41
C LEU A 213 0.60 -19.32 5.06
N ARG A 214 1.22 -20.48 5.24
CA ARG A 214 0.56 -21.70 5.78
C ARG A 214 1.49 -22.57 6.60
N GLY A 215 0.91 -23.31 7.56
CA GLY A 215 1.60 -24.33 8.36
C GLY A 215 2.88 -23.80 9.02
N LYS A 216 3.90 -24.65 9.15
CA LYS A 216 5.19 -24.30 9.80
C LYS A 216 5.91 -23.09 9.22
N SER A 217 5.65 -22.75 7.95
CA SER A 217 6.23 -21.53 7.33
C SER A 217 5.52 -20.24 7.79
N LEU A 218 4.23 -20.32 8.08
CA LEU A 218 3.47 -19.24 8.70
C LEU A 218 3.87 -19.03 10.16
N GLU A 219 4.02 -20.11 10.94
CA GLU A 219 4.50 -20.03 12.32
C GLU A 219 5.87 -19.32 12.40
N ARG A 220 6.78 -19.66 11.48
CA ARG A 220 8.07 -18.97 11.36
C ARG A 220 7.93 -17.49 10.97
N LEU A 221 7.05 -17.19 10.04
CA LEU A 221 6.76 -15.81 9.64
C LEU A 221 6.26 -15.00 10.84
N THR A 222 5.29 -15.52 11.57
CA THR A 222 4.70 -14.88 12.76
C THR A 222 5.77 -14.64 13.82
N LYS A 223 6.60 -15.67 14.12
CA LYS A 223 7.69 -15.58 15.09
C LYS A 223 8.77 -14.57 14.69
N ILE A 224 9.11 -14.47 13.41
CA ILE A 224 10.09 -13.50 12.91
C ILE A 224 9.51 -12.09 12.91
N ARG A 225 8.25 -11.94 12.51
CA ARG A 225 7.59 -10.66 12.32
C ARG A 225 7.26 -9.94 13.63
N GLN A 226 6.80 -10.69 14.64
CA GLN A 226 6.47 -10.15 15.96
C GLN A 226 5.52 -8.92 15.92
N GLY A 227 4.62 -8.89 14.94
CA GLY A 227 3.71 -7.76 14.72
C GLY A 227 4.24 -6.66 13.80
N PHE A 228 5.49 -6.71 13.35
CA PHE A 228 5.98 -5.69 12.41
C PHE A 228 5.13 -5.68 11.14
N PRO A 229 4.60 -4.52 10.71
CA PRO A 229 3.70 -4.42 9.57
C PRO A 229 4.35 -4.81 8.25
N VAL A 230 3.66 -5.63 7.47
CA VAL A 230 4.11 -6.05 6.13
C VAL A 230 2.96 -5.86 5.14
N TYR A 231 3.24 -5.14 4.08
CA TYR A 231 2.31 -4.81 3.00
C TYR A 231 2.69 -5.59 1.76
N LEU A 232 1.79 -6.43 1.26
CA LEU A 232 2.07 -7.34 0.15
C LEU A 232 1.43 -6.88 -1.16
N TRP A 233 2.23 -6.92 -2.24
CA TRP A 233 1.82 -6.59 -3.60
C TRP A 233 2.44 -7.54 -4.63
N PRO A 234 1.73 -7.86 -5.72
CA PRO A 234 0.28 -7.81 -5.87
C PRO A 234 -0.35 -9.02 -5.20
N VAL A 235 -1.52 -8.84 -4.63
CA VAL A 235 -2.26 -9.94 -4.02
C VAL A 235 -3.51 -10.23 -4.85
N SER A 236 -3.63 -11.46 -5.35
CA SER A 236 -4.83 -11.90 -6.06
C SER A 236 -5.95 -12.25 -5.09
N ALA A 237 -7.20 -12.12 -5.53
CA ALA A 237 -8.38 -12.49 -4.74
C ALA A 237 -8.32 -13.92 -4.18
N LYS A 238 -7.68 -14.86 -4.89
CA LYS A 238 -7.56 -16.27 -4.47
C LYS A 238 -6.75 -16.50 -3.21
N ILE A 239 -5.76 -15.62 -2.93
CA ILE A 239 -4.86 -15.78 -1.79
C ILE A 239 -5.03 -14.68 -0.74
N GLU A 240 -5.87 -13.69 -1.01
CA GLU A 240 -6.08 -12.52 -0.14
C GLU A 240 -6.44 -12.91 1.30
N HIS A 241 -7.38 -13.84 1.46
CA HIS A 241 -7.78 -14.31 2.79
C HIS A 241 -6.63 -15.00 3.56
N HIS A 242 -5.70 -15.68 2.87
CA HIS A 242 -4.53 -16.26 3.54
C HIS A 242 -3.55 -15.18 4.00
N VAL A 243 -3.40 -14.11 3.22
CA VAL A 243 -2.55 -12.97 3.57
C VAL A 243 -3.11 -12.25 4.79
N LEU A 244 -4.40 -11.90 4.77
CA LEU A 244 -5.08 -11.23 5.88
C LEU A 244 -5.08 -12.09 7.15
N ASN A 245 -5.36 -13.40 7.04
CA ASN A 245 -5.30 -14.31 8.18
C ASN A 245 -3.89 -14.48 8.77
N ALA A 246 -2.86 -14.31 7.95
CA ALA A 246 -1.48 -14.28 8.41
C ALA A 246 -1.09 -12.95 9.11
N GLY A 247 -2.01 -12.00 9.21
CA GLY A 247 -1.77 -10.69 9.82
C GLY A 247 -0.97 -9.74 8.94
N LEU A 248 -1.10 -9.85 7.62
CA LEU A 248 -0.40 -9.04 6.63
C LEU A 248 -1.39 -8.17 5.86
N SER A 249 -1.02 -6.94 5.59
CA SER A 249 -1.84 -6.02 4.79
C SER A 249 -1.74 -6.34 3.30
N VAL A 250 -2.81 -6.09 2.58
CA VAL A 250 -2.99 -6.49 1.18
C VAL A 250 -3.13 -5.27 0.29
N LEU A 251 -2.30 -5.18 -0.75
CA LEU A 251 -2.56 -4.31 -1.89
C LEU A 251 -3.26 -5.13 -2.97
N THR A 252 -4.53 -4.80 -3.22
CA THR A 252 -5.38 -5.57 -4.15
C THR A 252 -5.66 -4.81 -5.43
N ASP A 253 -5.59 -5.53 -6.56
CA ASP A 253 -5.94 -5.03 -7.89
C ASP A 253 -7.44 -5.16 -8.18
N ALA A 254 -8.22 -5.81 -7.32
CA ALA A 254 -9.60 -6.15 -7.61
C ALA A 254 -10.55 -5.51 -6.58
N SER A 255 -11.32 -4.53 -7.04
CA SER A 255 -12.33 -3.85 -6.24
C SER A 255 -13.74 -3.97 -6.78
N ASP A 256 -13.89 -4.48 -8.00
CA ASP A 256 -15.20 -4.64 -8.64
C ASP A 256 -16.03 -5.71 -7.90
N PRO A 257 -17.23 -5.39 -7.42
CA PRO A 257 -18.14 -6.35 -6.79
C PRO A 257 -18.41 -7.58 -7.64
N ALA A 258 -18.52 -7.44 -8.96
CA ALA A 258 -18.72 -8.58 -9.88
C ALA A 258 -17.52 -9.51 -9.97
N MET A 259 -16.31 -9.01 -9.65
CA MET A 259 -15.06 -9.78 -9.64
C MET A 259 -14.61 -10.16 -8.22
N THR A 260 -15.42 -9.87 -7.21
CA THR A 260 -15.05 -10.06 -5.81
C THR A 260 -15.56 -11.37 -5.21
N TRP A 261 -16.17 -12.21 -6.00
CA TRP A 261 -16.64 -13.52 -5.56
C TRP A 261 -15.50 -14.52 -5.46
N LEU A 262 -15.50 -15.27 -4.36
CA LEU A 262 -14.63 -16.43 -4.19
C LEU A 262 -15.14 -17.62 -5.02
N PRO A 263 -14.27 -18.58 -5.37
CA PRO A 263 -14.71 -19.82 -6.04
C PRO A 263 -15.76 -20.59 -5.24
N SER A 264 -15.82 -20.39 -3.92
CA SER A 264 -16.86 -20.95 -3.05
C SER A 264 -18.24 -20.32 -3.25
N GLY A 265 -18.32 -19.20 -3.99
CA GLY A 265 -19.53 -18.41 -4.18
C GLY A 265 -19.83 -17.41 -3.07
N HIS A 266 -18.94 -17.27 -2.08
CA HIS A 266 -19.03 -16.21 -1.08
C HIS A 266 -18.46 -14.92 -1.62
N ALA A 267 -18.96 -13.77 -1.14
CA ALA A 267 -18.34 -12.50 -1.42
C ALA A 267 -16.90 -12.50 -0.90
N ARG A 268 -15.97 -12.05 -1.73
CA ARG A 268 -14.56 -11.95 -1.36
C ARG A 268 -14.34 -11.02 -0.17
N TRP A 269 -15.21 -10.05 -0.03
CA TRP A 269 -15.06 -8.97 0.91
C TRP A 269 -14.93 -9.46 2.34
N THR A 270 -13.78 -9.24 2.90
CA THR A 270 -13.51 -9.35 4.31
C THR A 270 -13.44 -7.94 4.92
N GLN A 271 -13.87 -7.84 6.12
CA GLN A 271 -13.99 -6.64 6.90
C GLN A 271 -12.77 -5.70 6.79
N PRO A 272 -12.96 -4.42 6.50
CA PRO A 272 -11.91 -3.43 6.65
C PRO A 272 -11.64 -3.18 8.15
N ALA A 273 -10.38 -2.88 8.49
CA ALA A 273 -10.01 -2.55 9.86
C ALA A 273 -10.60 -1.21 10.33
N THR A 274 -10.90 -0.31 9.40
CA THR A 274 -11.61 0.95 9.66
C THR A 274 -13.09 0.76 9.98
N LEU A 275 -13.65 -0.43 9.71
CA LEU A 275 -15.01 -0.84 10.12
C LEU A 275 -14.92 -2.23 10.77
N PRO A 276 -14.38 -2.34 11.99
CA PRO A 276 -14.09 -3.61 12.61
C PRO A 276 -15.36 -4.34 13.06
N LEU A 277 -15.36 -5.66 12.88
CA LEU A 277 -16.36 -6.56 13.47
C LEU A 277 -15.83 -7.13 14.80
N ASP A 278 -16.70 -7.38 15.74
CA ASP A 278 -16.39 -8.21 16.90
C ASP A 278 -16.35 -9.70 16.54
N GLU A 279 -15.97 -10.52 17.49
CA GLU A 279 -15.84 -11.95 17.25
C GLU A 279 -17.19 -12.59 16.88
N THR A 280 -18.28 -12.19 17.52
CA THR A 280 -19.65 -12.69 17.23
C THR A 280 -20.07 -12.33 15.80
N GLN A 281 -19.90 -11.08 15.44
CA GLN A 281 -20.17 -10.58 14.08
C GLN A 281 -19.30 -11.30 13.04
N TYR A 282 -18.01 -11.46 13.34
CA TYR A 282 -17.09 -12.19 12.47
C TYR A 282 -17.50 -13.66 12.29
N MET A 283 -17.87 -14.34 13.37
CA MET A 283 -18.35 -15.73 13.31
C MET A 283 -19.66 -15.86 12.53
N ARG A 284 -20.58 -14.89 12.69
CA ARG A 284 -21.80 -14.82 11.89
C ARG A 284 -21.48 -14.73 10.38
N LEU A 285 -20.54 -13.87 10.00
CA LEU A 285 -20.10 -13.74 8.60
C LEU A 285 -19.42 -15.03 8.10
N LYS A 286 -18.55 -15.62 8.90
CA LYS A 286 -17.82 -16.85 8.56
C LYS A 286 -18.75 -18.04 8.35
N ASN A 287 -19.84 -18.13 9.12
CA ASN A 287 -20.79 -19.24 9.04
C ASN A 287 -21.95 -18.98 8.06
N ALA A 288 -22.00 -17.80 7.45
CA ALA A 288 -23.00 -17.47 6.44
C ALA A 288 -22.92 -18.43 5.25
N THR A 289 -24.05 -18.79 4.71
CA THR A 289 -24.12 -19.63 3.50
C THR A 289 -23.80 -18.78 2.26
N LYS A 290 -23.62 -19.46 1.12
CA LYS A 290 -23.42 -18.78 -0.15
C LYS A 290 -24.60 -17.86 -0.51
N GLU A 291 -25.79 -18.32 -0.20
CA GLU A 291 -27.05 -17.65 -0.52
C GLU A 291 -27.30 -16.39 0.31
N ASP A 292 -26.92 -16.40 1.59
CA ASP A 292 -27.19 -15.32 2.52
C ASP A 292 -25.96 -14.42 2.83
N HIS A 293 -24.76 -14.80 2.40
CA HIS A 293 -23.52 -14.13 2.73
C HIS A 293 -23.53 -12.62 2.44
N LEU A 294 -24.13 -12.21 1.32
CA LEU A 294 -24.23 -10.78 0.97
C LEU A 294 -25.19 -10.02 1.91
N SER A 295 -26.32 -10.62 2.27
CA SER A 295 -27.27 -9.99 3.17
C SER A 295 -26.71 -9.88 4.59
N VAL A 296 -26.01 -10.91 5.05
CA VAL A 296 -25.28 -10.91 6.33
C VAL A 296 -24.21 -9.83 6.32
N LEU A 297 -23.39 -9.77 5.27
CA LEU A 297 -22.36 -8.74 5.14
C LEU A 297 -22.93 -7.31 5.15
N LYS A 298 -24.04 -7.09 4.46
CA LYS A 298 -24.74 -5.81 4.43
C LYS A 298 -25.28 -5.42 5.82
N SER A 299 -25.93 -6.37 6.52
CA SER A 299 -26.39 -6.16 7.90
C SER A 299 -25.23 -5.79 8.82
N LEU A 300 -24.14 -6.57 8.79
CA LEU A 300 -22.97 -6.32 9.63
C LEU A 300 -22.32 -4.96 9.38
N LYS A 301 -22.28 -4.50 8.11
CA LYS A 301 -21.77 -3.17 7.79
C LYS A 301 -22.62 -2.04 8.34
N ASN A 302 -23.93 -2.24 8.44
CA ASN A 302 -24.83 -1.25 9.03
C ASN A 302 -24.74 -1.24 10.57
N ASP A 303 -24.39 -2.38 11.17
CA ASP A 303 -24.38 -2.57 12.63
C ASP A 303 -22.97 -2.30 13.24
N ALA A 304 -21.90 -2.26 12.42
CA ALA A 304 -20.55 -2.07 12.90
C ALA A 304 -20.24 -0.57 13.07
N ALA A 305 -19.68 -0.21 14.22
CA ALA A 305 -19.18 1.14 14.45
C ALA A 305 -17.83 1.34 13.76
N PRO A 306 -17.62 2.48 13.04
CA PRO A 306 -16.32 2.85 12.53
C PRO A 306 -15.26 2.90 13.65
N TRP A 307 -14.01 2.53 13.34
CA TRP A 307 -12.92 2.58 14.32
C TRP A 307 -12.79 3.93 15.01
N MET A 308 -12.89 5.01 14.27
CA MET A 308 -12.74 6.37 14.81
C MET A 308 -13.87 6.76 15.77
N GLU A 309 -15.03 6.12 15.68
CA GLU A 309 -16.18 6.32 16.56
C GLU A 309 -16.19 5.37 17.77
N CYS A 310 -15.32 4.35 17.77
CA CYS A 310 -15.19 3.45 18.92
C CYS A 310 -14.58 4.17 20.12
N ASP A 311 -15.10 3.93 21.32
CA ASP A 311 -14.48 4.38 22.55
C ASP A 311 -13.18 3.62 22.87
N ARG A 312 -12.41 4.11 23.84
CA ARG A 312 -11.13 3.51 24.24
C ARG A 312 -11.27 2.06 24.70
N ALA A 313 -12.37 1.71 25.35
CA ALA A 313 -12.62 0.35 25.84
C ALA A 313 -12.80 -0.60 24.65
N ARG A 314 -13.61 -0.22 23.68
CA ARG A 314 -13.83 -1.00 22.46
C ARG A 314 -12.55 -1.15 21.63
N LYS A 315 -11.80 -0.07 21.44
CA LYS A 315 -10.48 -0.12 20.77
C LYS A 315 -9.52 -1.08 21.49
N ARG A 316 -9.50 -1.06 22.82
CA ARG A 316 -8.69 -1.99 23.63
C ARG A 316 -9.05 -3.45 23.38
N GLU A 317 -10.33 -3.79 23.38
CA GLU A 317 -10.80 -5.14 23.07
C GLU A 317 -10.35 -5.61 21.69
N LEU A 318 -10.57 -4.79 20.66
CA LEU A 318 -10.16 -5.09 19.29
C LEU A 318 -8.66 -5.27 19.15
N LEU A 319 -7.87 -4.39 19.75
CA LEU A 319 -6.40 -4.47 19.72
C LEU A 319 -5.90 -5.70 20.48
N ALA A 320 -6.51 -6.05 21.64
CA ALA A 320 -6.18 -7.25 22.40
C ALA A 320 -6.46 -8.51 21.57
N TYR A 321 -7.62 -8.58 20.94
CA TYR A 321 -7.98 -9.67 20.05
C TYR A 321 -6.99 -9.82 18.88
N TRP A 322 -6.68 -8.75 18.18
CA TRP A 322 -5.74 -8.78 17.05
C TRP A 322 -4.31 -9.08 17.49
N LYS A 323 -3.87 -8.53 18.62
CA LYS A 323 -2.57 -8.84 19.22
C LYS A 323 -2.43 -10.34 19.51
N GLN A 324 -3.41 -10.95 20.12
CA GLN A 324 -3.43 -12.38 20.39
C GLN A 324 -3.42 -13.20 19.10
N LYS A 325 -4.30 -12.85 18.16
CA LYS A 325 -4.46 -13.54 16.87
C LYS A 325 -3.19 -13.52 16.04
N TRP A 326 -2.49 -12.39 16.01
CA TRP A 326 -1.31 -12.17 15.15
C TRP A 326 0.00 -12.07 15.92
N GLN A 327 -0.01 -12.33 17.22
CA GLN A 327 1.14 -12.40 18.11
C GLN A 327 2.03 -11.15 18.04
N TRP A 328 1.43 -9.98 18.25
CA TRP A 328 2.16 -8.71 18.26
C TRP A 328 2.97 -8.54 19.53
N ASN A 329 4.21 -8.04 19.44
CA ASN A 329 5.04 -7.70 20.59
C ASN A 329 4.61 -6.40 21.28
N SER A 330 4.08 -5.43 20.52
CA SER A 330 3.58 -4.17 21.09
C SER A 330 2.51 -4.45 22.15
N THR A 331 2.51 -3.66 23.23
CA THR A 331 1.41 -3.72 24.20
C THR A 331 0.17 -3.06 23.63
N VAL A 332 -1.00 -3.38 24.17
CA VAL A 332 -2.25 -2.75 23.75
C VAL A 332 -2.23 -1.26 24.12
N GLU A 333 -1.66 -0.93 25.27
CA GLU A 333 -1.54 0.46 25.71
C GLU A 333 -0.63 1.28 24.78
N ASP A 334 0.54 0.77 24.38
CA ASP A 334 1.40 1.47 23.40
C ASP A 334 0.66 1.78 22.10
N LEU A 335 -0.23 0.88 21.67
CA LEU A 335 -1.03 1.06 20.44
C LEU A 335 -2.15 2.09 20.62
N LEU A 336 -2.80 2.11 21.78
CA LEU A 336 -3.79 3.12 22.13
C LEU A 336 -3.17 4.51 22.26
N ASP A 337 -2.03 4.60 22.94
CA ASP A 337 -1.30 5.85 23.13
C ASP A 337 -0.76 6.39 21.78
N PHE A 338 -0.34 5.48 20.87
CA PHE A 338 0.03 5.88 19.51
C PHE A 338 -1.17 6.54 18.80
N GLU A 339 -2.35 5.92 18.87
CA GLU A 339 -3.54 6.43 18.20
C GLU A 339 -3.99 7.78 18.79
N GLU A 340 -4.05 7.89 20.12
CA GLU A 340 -4.40 9.15 20.79
C GLU A 340 -3.45 10.30 20.44
N LYS A 341 -2.15 10.02 20.42
CA LYS A 341 -1.13 11.01 20.08
C LYS A 341 -1.19 11.46 18.64
N ASN A 342 -1.50 10.57 17.73
CA ASN A 342 -1.33 10.81 16.28
C ASN A 342 -2.64 10.97 15.51
N GLY A 343 -3.79 10.70 16.13
CA GLY A 343 -5.08 10.69 15.44
C GLY A 343 -5.18 9.64 14.31
N SER A 344 -4.36 8.59 14.37
CA SER A 344 -4.22 7.61 13.29
C SER A 344 -4.14 6.20 13.82
N MET A 345 -4.78 5.26 13.12
CA MET A 345 -4.73 3.85 13.49
C MET A 345 -3.29 3.32 13.50
N PRO A 346 -2.91 2.51 14.54
CA PRO A 346 -1.59 1.88 14.61
C PRO A 346 -1.21 1.11 13.34
N TRP A 347 0.05 1.18 12.95
CA TRP A 347 0.54 0.53 11.72
C TRP A 347 0.42 -1.00 11.76
N GLN A 348 0.42 -1.61 12.96
CA GLN A 348 0.28 -3.05 13.18
C GLN A 348 -1.04 -3.62 12.67
N ILE A 349 -2.07 -2.79 12.62
CA ILE A 349 -3.40 -3.18 12.16
C ILE A 349 -3.36 -3.61 10.70
N VAL A 350 -3.96 -4.77 10.43
CA VAL A 350 -3.99 -5.36 9.09
C VAL A 350 -5.01 -4.62 8.23
N ARG A 351 -4.56 -4.15 7.07
CA ARG A 351 -5.35 -3.29 6.19
C ARG A 351 -5.57 -3.90 4.80
N MET A 352 -6.72 -3.60 4.24
CA MET A 352 -6.98 -3.75 2.81
C MET A 352 -6.72 -2.43 2.10
N ILE A 353 -5.86 -2.46 1.09
CA ILE A 353 -5.38 -1.29 0.37
C ILE A 353 -5.78 -1.41 -1.10
N GLY A 354 -6.49 -0.41 -1.61
CA GLY A 354 -6.81 -0.32 -3.03
C GLY A 354 -5.57 0.09 -3.82
N HIS A 355 -5.00 -0.84 -4.61
CA HIS A 355 -3.87 -0.55 -5.47
C HIS A 355 -4.30 0.37 -6.62
N ARG A 356 -3.65 1.50 -6.78
CA ARG A 356 -4.04 2.57 -7.71
C ARG A 356 -5.49 3.03 -7.49
N GLY A 357 -5.84 3.21 -6.24
CA GLY A 357 -7.17 3.62 -5.81
C GLY A 357 -8.19 2.49 -5.80
N ALA A 358 -8.49 1.87 -6.92
CA ALA A 358 -9.51 0.83 -7.04
C ALA A 358 -9.05 -0.39 -7.86
N GLY A 359 -7.74 -0.58 -7.99
CA GLY A 359 -7.18 -1.69 -8.74
C GLY A 359 -7.25 -1.54 -10.26
N LYS A 360 -6.87 -2.61 -10.96
CA LYS A 360 -6.84 -2.67 -12.44
C LYS A 360 -8.14 -3.20 -13.04
N THR A 361 -9.23 -3.13 -12.32
CA THR A 361 -10.54 -3.51 -12.86
C THR A 361 -10.85 -2.68 -14.09
N LYS A 362 -11.29 -3.33 -15.16
CA LYS A 362 -11.81 -2.62 -16.33
C LYS A 362 -13.02 -1.80 -15.88
N ARG A 363 -12.84 -0.51 -15.79
CA ARG A 363 -13.96 0.40 -15.55
C ARG A 363 -14.59 0.71 -16.89
N PRO A 364 -15.92 0.82 -16.96
CA PRO A 364 -16.50 1.55 -18.08
C PRO A 364 -15.84 2.93 -18.07
N VAL A 365 -15.26 3.32 -19.18
CA VAL A 365 -14.85 4.70 -19.41
C VAL A 365 -16.16 5.47 -19.44
N LEU A 366 -16.45 6.23 -18.39
CA LEU A 366 -17.54 7.17 -18.37
C LEU A 366 -17.15 8.35 -19.25
#